data_5b8eaa6242a9febf559f8c361f211e64
#
_entry.id   5b8eaa6242a9febf559f8c361f211e64
#
_cell.length_a   1.000
_cell.length_b   1.000
_cell.length_c   1.000
_cell.angle_alpha   90.00
_cell.angle_beta   90.00
_cell.angle_gamma   90.00
#
_symmetry.space_group_name_H-M   'P 1'
#
loop_
_entity.id
_entity.type
_entity.pdbx_description
1 polymer ?
#
loop_
_entity_poly.entity_id
_entity_poly.type
_entity_poly.pdbx_seq_one_letter_code
_entity_poly.pdbx_strand_id
1 'polypeptide(L)'
;MKQIKYLFFIVGVVFSQSLNDDMAYRLVLDKLNGEIPEKFVRDAFSHEKIEIHKVIAERFARPYEKKSWSDYRKIFVKESRIKAGAKFYRDNKNLINAVAERYKVDPFIVVTIAGVESNYGVHHSQYSVFNALYTQIHEMPRRSKWATKELAEFLKYCY
;
A
#
# COMPACT_ATOMS: atom_id res chain seq x y z
N MET A 1 -6.50 11.57 44.24
CA MET A 1 -6.17 10.36 43.43
C MET A 1 -7.35 9.64 42.77
N LYS A 2 -8.61 9.98 43.03
CA LYS A 2 -9.77 9.33 42.40
C LYS A 2 -10.19 9.93 41.03
N GLN A 3 -9.84 11.18 40.75
CA GLN A 3 -10.24 11.85 39.51
C GLN A 3 -9.48 11.40 38.24
N ILE A 4 -8.24 10.98 38.38
CA ILE A 4 -7.39 10.57 37.21
C ILE A 4 -7.88 9.24 36.59
N LYS A 5 -8.45 8.31 37.40
CA LYS A 5 -8.98 7.03 36.90
C LYS A 5 -10.21 7.21 36.00
N TYR A 6 -11.05 8.19 36.31
CA TYR A 6 -12.26 8.46 35.50
C TYR A 6 -11.90 9.13 34.16
N LEU A 7 -10.86 9.96 34.15
CA LEU A 7 -10.40 10.62 32.88
C LEU A 7 -9.85 9.60 31.88
N PHE A 8 -9.07 8.61 32.36
CA PHE A 8 -8.55 7.53 31.49
C PHE A 8 -9.65 6.63 30.94
N PHE A 9 -10.72 6.38 31.73
CA PHE A 9 -11.84 5.56 31.29
C PHE A 9 -12.70 6.29 30.25
N ILE A 10 -12.92 7.60 30.41
CA ILE A 10 -13.68 8.41 29.44
C ILE A 10 -12.91 8.54 28.11
N VAL A 11 -11.60 8.73 28.13
CA VAL A 11 -10.76 8.81 26.92
C VAL A 11 -10.80 7.47 26.17
N GLY A 12 -10.69 6.34 26.88
CA GLY A 12 -10.76 5.00 26.27
C GLY A 12 -12.11 4.71 25.61
N VAL A 13 -13.21 5.14 26.23
CA VAL A 13 -14.58 4.96 25.71
C VAL A 13 -14.82 5.84 24.47
N VAL A 14 -14.37 7.09 24.49
CA VAL A 14 -14.52 8.01 23.34
C VAL A 14 -13.70 7.52 22.15
N PHE A 15 -12.48 7.02 22.34
CA PHE A 15 -11.65 6.46 21.27
C PHE A 15 -12.26 5.17 20.69
N SER A 16 -12.82 4.30 21.53
CA SER A 16 -13.50 3.07 21.10
C SER A 16 -14.76 3.37 20.29
N GLN A 17 -15.51 4.40 20.64
CA GLN A 17 -16.74 4.77 19.96
C GLN A 17 -16.46 5.39 18.58
N SER A 18 -15.43 6.23 18.45
CA SER A 18 -15.03 6.83 17.18
C SER A 18 -14.52 5.78 16.18
N LEU A 19 -13.82 4.75 16.64
CA LEU A 19 -13.30 3.68 15.76
C LEU A 19 -14.43 2.79 15.21
N ASN A 20 -15.42 2.48 16.03
CA ASN A 20 -16.60 1.72 15.59
C ASN A 20 -17.44 2.47 14.54
N ASP A 21 -17.32 3.79 14.47
CA ASP A 21 -17.95 4.61 13.44
C ASP A 21 -17.14 4.70 12.15
N ASP A 22 -15.86 4.28 12.17
CA ASP A 22 -15.02 4.26 10.98
C ASP A 22 -15.50 3.20 9.98
N MET A 23 -15.88 3.65 8.80
CA MET A 23 -16.38 2.78 7.73
C MET A 23 -15.34 1.74 7.30
N ALA A 24 -14.07 2.13 7.17
CA ALA A 24 -13.02 1.23 6.72
C ALA A 24 -12.73 0.15 7.77
N TYR A 25 -12.71 0.53 9.05
CA TYR A 25 -12.55 -0.44 10.15
C TYR A 25 -13.63 -1.52 10.11
N ARG A 26 -14.90 -1.12 10.03
CA ARG A 26 -16.04 -2.07 9.99
C ARG A 26 -15.97 -3.00 8.77
N LEU A 27 -15.73 -2.44 7.59
CA LEU A 27 -15.63 -3.22 6.35
C LEU A 27 -14.48 -4.23 6.38
N VAL A 28 -13.33 -3.82 6.91
CA VAL A 28 -12.14 -4.69 7.01
C VAL A 28 -12.36 -5.77 8.08
N LEU A 29 -12.94 -5.42 9.22
CA LEU A 29 -13.25 -6.39 10.27
C LEU A 29 -14.24 -7.46 9.79
N ASP A 30 -15.31 -7.05 9.11
CA ASP A 30 -16.26 -7.97 8.46
C ASP A 30 -15.57 -8.87 7.44
N LYS A 31 -14.69 -8.28 6.60
CA LYS A 31 -13.94 -9.04 5.58
C LYS A 31 -12.99 -10.06 6.18
N LEU A 32 -12.37 -9.75 7.31
CA LEU A 32 -11.45 -10.66 8.02
C LEU A 32 -12.20 -11.81 8.70
N ASN A 33 -13.44 -11.63 9.08
CA ASN A 33 -14.31 -12.66 9.66
C ASN A 33 -13.62 -13.52 10.74
N GLY A 34 -12.82 -12.89 11.60
CA GLY A 34 -12.14 -13.56 12.71
C GLY A 34 -10.84 -14.31 12.34
N GLU A 35 -10.34 -14.19 11.10
CA GLU A 35 -9.08 -14.84 10.66
C GLU A 35 -7.86 -14.35 11.44
N ILE A 36 -7.91 -13.12 11.98
CA ILE A 36 -6.90 -12.56 12.90
C ILE A 36 -7.59 -11.91 14.10
N PRO A 37 -6.91 -11.75 15.26
CA PRO A 37 -7.54 -11.17 16.45
C PRO A 37 -8.01 -9.73 16.20
N GLU A 38 -9.25 -9.43 16.60
CA GLU A 38 -9.82 -8.07 16.50
C GLU A 38 -8.94 -7.02 17.19
N LYS A 39 -8.28 -7.40 18.31
CA LYS A 39 -7.36 -6.49 19.00
C LYS A 39 -6.25 -5.99 18.08
N PHE A 40 -5.66 -6.87 17.26
CA PHE A 40 -4.62 -6.47 16.31
C PHE A 40 -5.15 -5.49 15.26
N VAL A 41 -6.35 -5.75 14.73
CA VAL A 41 -7.01 -4.84 13.77
C VAL A 41 -7.29 -3.50 14.42
N ARG A 42 -7.83 -3.49 15.64
CA ARG A 42 -8.11 -2.28 16.40
C ARG A 42 -6.85 -1.45 16.66
N ASP A 43 -5.76 -2.10 17.08
CA ASP A 43 -4.47 -1.44 17.33
C ASP A 43 -3.93 -0.82 16.04
N ALA A 44 -4.03 -1.54 14.90
CA ALA A 44 -3.62 -1.03 13.61
C ALA A 44 -4.42 0.22 13.20
N PHE A 45 -5.74 0.20 13.34
CA PHE A 45 -6.62 1.34 13.00
C PHE A 45 -6.58 2.50 14.02
N SER A 46 -6.01 2.29 15.20
CA SER A 46 -5.83 3.33 16.22
C SER A 46 -4.48 4.03 16.13
N HIS A 47 -3.66 3.69 15.15
CA HIS A 47 -2.31 4.25 15.06
C HIS A 47 -2.36 5.74 14.65
N GLU A 48 -1.62 6.59 15.35
CA GLU A 48 -1.61 8.06 15.18
C GLU A 48 -1.26 8.57 13.76
N LYS A 49 -0.60 7.74 12.96
CA LYS A 49 -0.19 8.07 11.58
C LYS A 49 -1.20 7.69 10.51
N ILE A 50 -2.41 7.23 10.92
CA ILE A 50 -3.45 6.93 9.95
C ILE A 50 -4.10 8.22 9.51
N GLU A 51 -4.08 8.44 8.20
CA GLU A 51 -4.66 9.63 7.59
C GLU A 51 -5.14 9.38 6.16
N ILE A 52 -6.10 10.18 5.73
CA ILE A 52 -6.62 10.20 4.36
C ILE A 52 -5.79 11.14 3.50
N HIS A 53 -5.21 10.61 2.44
CA HIS A 53 -4.42 11.37 1.46
C HIS A 53 -5.22 11.64 0.19
N LYS A 54 -6.02 12.70 0.14
CA LYS A 54 -6.89 13.04 -1.03
C LYS A 54 -6.15 13.07 -2.36
N VAL A 55 -4.88 13.44 -2.37
CA VAL A 55 -4.02 13.43 -3.56
C VAL A 55 -3.95 12.05 -4.22
N ILE A 56 -4.15 10.95 -3.48
CA ILE A 56 -4.20 9.60 -4.04
C ILE A 56 -5.42 9.48 -4.96
N ALA A 57 -6.61 9.87 -4.50
CA ALA A 57 -7.82 9.84 -5.30
C ALA A 57 -7.71 10.75 -6.54
N GLU A 58 -7.11 11.93 -6.41
CA GLU A 58 -6.87 12.86 -7.51
C GLU A 58 -5.94 12.26 -8.58
N ARG A 59 -4.87 11.55 -8.19
CA ARG A 59 -3.97 10.87 -9.12
C ARG A 59 -4.68 9.76 -9.90
N PHE A 60 -5.54 9.00 -9.26
CA PHE A 60 -6.35 7.97 -9.93
C PHE A 60 -7.37 8.57 -10.91
N ALA A 61 -7.85 9.79 -10.67
CA ALA A 61 -8.75 10.48 -11.61
C ALA A 61 -8.07 10.92 -12.92
N ARG A 62 -6.73 10.95 -12.95
CA ARG A 62 -5.92 11.37 -14.12
C ARG A 62 -4.91 10.27 -14.51
N PRO A 63 -5.35 9.10 -14.96
CA PRO A 63 -4.47 8.00 -15.27
C PRO A 63 -3.58 8.31 -16.48
N TYR A 64 -2.31 7.91 -16.38
CA TYR A 64 -1.32 8.08 -17.46
C TYR A 64 -1.63 7.22 -18.69
N GLU A 65 -2.43 6.17 -18.54
CA GLU A 65 -2.82 5.24 -19.61
C GLU A 65 -3.63 5.87 -20.74
N LYS A 66 -4.16 7.11 -20.53
CA LYS A 66 -4.84 7.89 -21.56
C LYS A 66 -3.90 8.53 -22.59
N LYS A 67 -2.58 8.48 -22.36
CA LYS A 67 -1.58 9.03 -23.28
C LYS A 67 -1.35 8.10 -24.47
N SER A 68 -0.90 8.71 -25.60
CA SER A 68 -0.43 7.92 -26.75
C SER A 68 0.75 7.01 -26.34
N TRP A 69 0.93 5.88 -27.03
CA TRP A 69 2.07 5.00 -26.76
C TRP A 69 3.42 5.74 -26.86
N SER A 70 3.57 6.64 -27.81
CA SER A 70 4.81 7.41 -27.99
C SER A 70 5.12 8.29 -26.77
N ASP A 71 4.12 8.88 -26.15
CA ASP A 71 4.29 9.72 -24.97
C ASP A 71 4.40 8.90 -23.68
N TYR A 72 3.64 7.81 -23.58
CA TYR A 72 3.76 6.86 -22.50
C TYR A 72 5.17 6.24 -22.44
N ARG A 73 5.71 5.82 -23.59
CA ARG A 73 7.06 5.26 -23.70
C ARG A 73 8.14 6.22 -23.17
N LYS A 74 8.04 7.52 -23.45
CA LYS A 74 9.01 8.54 -22.99
C LYS A 74 9.08 8.66 -21.46
N ILE A 75 8.03 8.28 -20.76
CA ILE A 75 8.00 8.30 -19.28
C ILE A 75 8.91 7.23 -18.71
N PHE A 76 8.89 6.04 -19.30
CA PHE A 76 9.57 4.85 -18.77
C PHE A 76 10.91 4.55 -19.42
N VAL A 77 11.04 4.76 -20.74
CA VAL A 77 12.24 4.42 -21.50
C VAL A 77 13.14 5.65 -21.62
N LYS A 78 13.93 5.89 -20.58
CA LYS A 78 14.93 6.96 -20.51
C LYS A 78 16.33 6.36 -20.48
N GLU A 79 17.29 7.04 -21.12
CA GLU A 79 18.71 6.64 -21.15
C GLU A 79 19.27 6.38 -19.74
N SER A 80 18.94 7.26 -18.79
CA SER A 80 19.36 7.12 -17.38
C SER A 80 18.82 5.84 -16.74
N ARG A 81 17.55 5.47 -17.03
CA ARG A 81 16.95 4.25 -16.50
C ARG A 81 17.56 3.00 -17.14
N ILE A 82 17.85 3.04 -18.44
CA ILE A 82 18.54 1.94 -19.14
C ILE A 82 19.92 1.69 -18.52
N LYS A 83 20.69 2.75 -18.29
CA LYS A 83 22.02 2.64 -17.64
C LYS A 83 21.92 2.11 -16.20
N ALA A 84 20.94 2.59 -15.44
CA ALA A 84 20.68 2.10 -14.09
C ALA A 84 20.29 0.62 -14.07
N GLY A 85 19.44 0.17 -15.01
CA GLY A 85 19.05 -1.22 -15.16
C GLY A 85 20.22 -2.13 -15.52
N ALA A 86 21.06 -1.70 -16.45
CA ALA A 86 22.26 -2.43 -16.80
C ALA A 86 23.23 -2.57 -15.61
N LYS A 87 23.36 -1.51 -14.79
CA LYS A 87 24.13 -1.57 -13.55
C LYS A 87 23.50 -2.52 -12.55
N PHE A 88 22.20 -2.39 -12.29
CA PHE A 88 21.47 -3.24 -11.37
C PHE A 88 21.58 -4.72 -11.73
N TYR A 89 21.45 -5.06 -13.01
CA TYR A 89 21.66 -6.43 -13.49
C TYR A 89 23.06 -6.94 -13.19
N ARG A 90 24.11 -6.16 -13.51
CA ARG A 90 25.51 -6.57 -13.24
C ARG A 90 25.76 -6.81 -11.76
N ASP A 91 25.29 -5.89 -10.91
CA ASP A 91 25.52 -5.94 -9.46
C ASP A 91 24.77 -7.11 -8.79
N ASN A 92 23.64 -7.56 -9.38
CA ASN A 92 22.78 -8.61 -8.82
C ASN A 92 22.63 -9.84 -9.72
N LYS A 93 23.55 -10.05 -10.66
CA LYS A 93 23.44 -11.04 -11.74
C LYS A 93 23.06 -12.43 -11.27
N ASN A 94 23.72 -12.94 -10.22
CA ASN A 94 23.49 -14.29 -9.73
C ASN A 94 22.08 -14.45 -9.14
N LEU A 95 21.62 -13.47 -8.36
CA LEU A 95 20.28 -13.48 -7.77
C LEU A 95 19.20 -13.38 -8.86
N ILE A 96 19.36 -12.44 -9.80
CA ILE A 96 18.39 -12.24 -10.89
C ILE A 96 18.28 -13.48 -11.75
N ASN A 97 19.40 -14.11 -12.11
CA ASN A 97 19.39 -15.33 -12.91
C ASN A 97 18.74 -16.51 -12.14
N ALA A 98 19.02 -16.67 -10.86
CA ALA A 98 18.38 -17.71 -10.03
C ALA A 98 16.85 -17.52 -9.95
N VAL A 99 16.38 -16.27 -9.81
CA VAL A 99 14.95 -15.95 -9.85
C VAL A 99 14.35 -16.24 -11.22
N ALA A 100 15.02 -15.78 -12.28
CA ALA A 100 14.59 -15.98 -13.65
C ALA A 100 14.45 -17.47 -14.00
N GLU A 101 15.43 -18.30 -13.61
CA GLU A 101 15.42 -19.75 -13.79
C GLU A 101 14.27 -20.40 -12.99
N ARG A 102 14.11 -20.02 -11.71
CA ARG A 102 13.03 -20.56 -10.85
C ARG A 102 11.64 -20.30 -11.40
N TYR A 103 11.40 -19.10 -11.94
CA TYR A 103 10.08 -18.69 -12.45
C TYR A 103 9.95 -18.82 -13.97
N LYS A 104 10.98 -19.32 -14.65
CA LYS A 104 11.03 -19.52 -16.11
C LYS A 104 10.69 -18.24 -16.88
N VAL A 105 11.29 -17.12 -16.49
CA VAL A 105 11.13 -15.81 -17.11
C VAL A 105 12.48 -15.29 -17.60
N ASP A 106 12.48 -14.39 -18.58
CA ASP A 106 13.70 -13.71 -19.01
C ASP A 106 14.25 -12.83 -17.86
N PRO A 107 15.54 -12.89 -17.50
CA PRO A 107 16.13 -12.08 -16.45
C PRO A 107 15.94 -10.57 -16.65
N PHE A 108 15.85 -10.10 -17.89
CA PHE A 108 15.60 -8.69 -18.19
C PHE A 108 14.15 -8.26 -17.87
N ILE A 109 13.18 -9.17 -17.84
CA ILE A 109 11.83 -8.89 -17.34
C ILE A 109 11.89 -8.58 -15.85
N VAL A 110 12.64 -9.35 -15.05
CA VAL A 110 12.84 -9.11 -13.62
C VAL A 110 13.45 -7.72 -13.38
N VAL A 111 14.51 -7.40 -14.14
CA VAL A 111 15.17 -6.07 -14.08
C VAL A 111 14.21 -4.95 -14.46
N THR A 112 13.42 -5.14 -15.51
CA THR A 112 12.47 -4.13 -16.00
C THR A 112 11.41 -3.83 -14.97
N ILE A 113 10.80 -4.86 -14.37
CA ILE A 113 9.80 -4.70 -13.31
C ILE A 113 10.40 -3.94 -12.12
N ALA A 114 11.57 -4.35 -11.62
CA ALA A 114 12.25 -3.64 -10.53
C ALA A 114 12.51 -2.16 -10.86
N GLY A 115 12.84 -1.87 -12.11
CA GLY A 115 13.07 -0.50 -12.60
C GLY A 115 11.79 0.33 -12.69
N VAL A 116 10.67 -0.25 -13.12
CA VAL A 116 9.40 0.45 -13.25
C VAL A 116 8.79 0.72 -11.89
N GLU A 117 8.76 -0.27 -11.02
CA GLU A 117 8.07 -0.22 -9.72
C GLU A 117 8.83 0.63 -8.68
N SER A 118 10.14 0.53 -8.62
CA SER A 118 10.91 1.14 -7.53
C SER A 118 12.15 1.93 -7.97
N ASN A 119 12.35 2.10 -9.29
CA ASN A 119 13.61 2.61 -9.82
C ASN A 119 14.83 1.89 -9.20
N TYR A 120 14.79 0.56 -9.23
CA TYR A 120 15.83 -0.33 -8.67
C TYR A 120 16.02 -0.16 -7.15
N GLY A 121 14.94 0.07 -6.40
CA GLY A 121 14.95 0.24 -4.95
C GLY A 121 15.29 1.66 -4.47
N VAL A 122 15.41 2.63 -5.38
CA VAL A 122 15.68 4.04 -5.01
C VAL A 122 14.42 4.80 -4.62
N HIS A 123 13.29 4.46 -5.24
CA HIS A 123 12.01 5.09 -4.93
C HIS A 123 11.20 4.26 -3.95
N HIS A 124 10.90 4.87 -2.82
CA HIS A 124 9.94 4.35 -1.85
C HIS A 124 8.62 5.14 -1.96
N SER A 125 7.51 4.48 -1.68
CA SER A 125 6.22 5.15 -1.63
C SER A 125 6.24 6.26 -0.58
N GLN A 126 5.63 7.41 -0.90
CA GLN A 126 5.41 8.51 0.06
C GLN A 126 4.33 8.15 1.10
N TYR A 127 3.50 7.16 0.80
CA TYR A 127 2.37 6.75 1.63
C TYR A 127 2.56 5.30 2.07
N SER A 128 2.19 5.00 3.31
CA SER A 128 2.10 3.62 3.75
C SER A 128 1.04 2.85 2.93
N VAL A 129 1.21 1.54 2.80
CA VAL A 129 0.21 0.68 2.16
C VAL A 129 -1.14 0.82 2.85
N PHE A 130 -1.13 0.87 4.20
CA PHE A 130 -2.33 1.06 5.00
C PHE A 130 -3.05 2.36 4.62
N ASN A 131 -2.37 3.52 4.68
CA ASN A 131 -2.98 4.82 4.37
C ASN A 131 -3.45 4.91 2.91
N ALA A 132 -2.73 4.30 1.97
CA ALA A 132 -3.13 4.28 0.57
C ALA A 132 -4.43 3.49 0.37
N LEU A 133 -4.58 2.33 1.00
CA LEU A 133 -5.81 1.52 0.93
C LEU A 133 -6.93 2.13 1.75
N TYR A 134 -6.64 2.63 2.94
CA TYR A 134 -7.58 3.35 3.80
C TYR A 134 -8.20 4.55 3.07
N THR A 135 -7.37 5.36 2.42
CA THR A 135 -7.84 6.46 1.57
C THR A 135 -8.75 5.99 0.44
N GLN A 136 -8.42 4.88 -0.23
CA GLN A 136 -9.24 4.36 -1.32
C GLN A 136 -10.59 3.84 -0.84
N ILE A 137 -10.67 3.31 0.38
CA ILE A 137 -11.94 2.89 0.97
C ILE A 137 -12.87 4.09 1.17
N HIS A 138 -12.35 5.20 1.68
CA HIS A 138 -13.13 6.40 1.99
C HIS A 138 -13.42 7.28 0.79
N GLU A 139 -12.44 7.53 -0.06
CA GLU A 139 -12.50 8.56 -1.11
C GLU A 139 -12.83 8.00 -2.51
N MET A 140 -12.84 6.67 -2.69
CA MET A 140 -12.98 6.07 -4.02
C MET A 140 -14.06 4.97 -4.05
N PRO A 141 -15.36 5.31 -4.15
CA PRO A 141 -16.46 4.33 -4.05
C PRO A 141 -16.32 3.14 -4.99
N ARG A 142 -15.84 3.36 -6.23
CA ARG A 142 -15.63 2.28 -7.22
C ARG A 142 -14.50 1.31 -6.84
N ARG A 143 -13.58 1.72 -5.99
CA ARG A 143 -12.45 0.91 -5.52
C ARG A 143 -12.59 0.43 -4.09
N SER A 144 -13.55 0.96 -3.33
CA SER A 144 -13.72 0.67 -1.90
C SER A 144 -13.75 -0.83 -1.60
N LYS A 145 -14.56 -1.59 -2.34
CA LYS A 145 -14.66 -3.06 -2.17
C LYS A 145 -13.31 -3.77 -2.41
N TRP A 146 -12.59 -3.37 -3.47
CA TRP A 146 -11.26 -3.92 -3.75
C TRP A 146 -10.27 -3.52 -2.67
N ALA A 147 -10.20 -2.25 -2.31
CA ALA A 147 -9.28 -1.74 -1.29
C ALA A 147 -9.53 -2.35 0.10
N THR A 148 -10.79 -2.61 0.46
CA THR A 148 -11.14 -3.35 1.69
C THR A 148 -10.54 -4.75 1.70
N LYS A 149 -10.65 -5.49 0.57
CA LYS A 149 -10.07 -6.82 0.45
C LYS A 149 -8.54 -6.77 0.60
N GLU A 150 -7.88 -5.86 -0.12
CA GLU A 150 -6.42 -5.73 -0.08
C GLU A 150 -5.92 -5.30 1.32
N LEU A 151 -6.65 -4.42 2.03
CA LEU A 151 -6.27 -4.02 3.38
C LEU A 151 -6.44 -5.18 4.37
N ALA A 152 -7.48 -6.01 4.22
CA ALA A 152 -7.64 -7.22 5.02
C ALA A 152 -6.48 -8.21 4.78
N GLU A 153 -6.09 -8.47 3.52
CA GLU A 153 -4.95 -9.33 3.19
C GLU A 153 -3.63 -8.75 3.71
N PHE A 154 -3.45 -7.42 3.59
CA PHE A 154 -2.28 -6.75 4.13
C PHE A 154 -2.16 -6.92 5.64
N LEU A 155 -3.26 -6.79 6.39
CA LEU A 155 -3.26 -6.99 7.84
C LEU A 155 -2.97 -8.45 8.22
N LYS A 156 -3.47 -9.43 7.45
CA LYS A 156 -3.12 -10.84 7.65
C LYS A 156 -1.63 -11.09 7.41
N TYR A 157 -1.05 -10.45 6.42
CA TYR A 157 0.39 -10.54 6.16
C TYR A 157 1.24 -9.91 7.27
N CYS A 158 0.74 -8.86 7.93
CA CYS A 158 1.44 -8.17 9.03
C CYS A 158 1.29 -8.88 10.39
N TYR A 159 0.24 -9.69 10.56
CA TYR A 159 -0.01 -10.47 11.77
C TYR A 159 0.86 -11.73 11.80
#